data_596ec264e9245e820317bd5b24d9b845
#
_entry.id   596ec264e9245e820317bd5b24d9b845
#
_cell.length_a   1.000
_cell.length_b   1.000
_cell.length_c   1.000
_cell.angle_alpha   90.00
_cell.angle_beta   90.00
_cell.angle_gamma   90.00
#
_symmetry.space_group_name_H-M   'P 1'
#
loop_
_entity.id
_entity.type
_entity.pdbx_description
1 polymer ?
#
loop_
_entity_poly.entity_id
_entity_poly.type
_entity_poly.pdbx_seq_one_letter_code
_entity_poly.pdbx_strand_id
1 'polypeptide(L)'
;MEQAKEYAKVAREDVKSAQSQQQLASVTLRRTQELIKKGFISAAQLDKDVNTMRTANATLASARNRVIQADASIREAEARVDSLKSNLDDLTLRSPVDGRILYRLAEPGEVLSAGGRVFSILDLNDVYMYIYLSNLEAGSVELGSEARIILDAIPDNPIPCTVTYVSPRNQFTPKEVETRDEREKFMFRVKLQVNQDWLARNIDIAKSGMPGIGWVKTDPDAVWPANMQVK
;
A
#
# COMPACT_ATOMS: atom_id res chain seq x y z
N MET A 1 -2.41 12.97 25.62
CA MET A 1 -3.12 13.83 24.67
C MET A 1 -4.01 14.87 25.35
N GLU A 2 -4.81 14.50 26.34
CA GLU A 2 -5.73 15.43 27.05
C GLU A 2 -4.99 16.56 27.78
N GLN A 3 -3.90 16.23 28.49
CA GLN A 3 -3.04 17.23 29.13
C GLN A 3 -2.48 18.28 28.16
N ALA A 4 -2.07 17.87 26.96
CA ALA A 4 -1.57 18.79 25.94
C ALA A 4 -2.66 19.74 25.43
N LYS A 5 -3.88 19.26 25.30
CA LYS A 5 -5.06 20.07 24.91
C LYS A 5 -5.42 21.09 25.98
N GLU A 6 -5.40 20.70 27.26
CA GLU A 6 -5.65 21.63 28.36
C GLU A 6 -4.57 22.69 28.46
N TYR A 7 -3.30 22.32 28.29
CA TYR A 7 -2.19 23.29 28.25
C TYR A 7 -2.36 24.31 27.11
N ALA A 8 -2.75 23.85 25.90
CA ALA A 8 -3.01 24.75 24.78
C ALA A 8 -4.19 25.69 25.02
N LYS A 9 -5.22 25.24 25.75
CA LYS A 9 -6.36 26.06 26.15
C LYS A 9 -5.91 27.18 27.10
N VAL A 10 -5.10 26.87 28.12
CA VAL A 10 -4.54 27.90 29.03
C VAL A 10 -3.69 28.90 28.25
N ALA A 11 -2.81 28.44 27.37
CA ALA A 11 -1.98 29.32 26.55
C ALA A 11 -2.80 30.27 25.66
N ARG A 12 -3.95 29.82 25.14
CA ARG A 12 -4.87 30.69 24.37
C ARG A 12 -5.56 31.74 25.24
N GLU A 13 -5.89 31.43 26.50
CA GLU A 13 -6.42 32.43 27.43
C GLU A 13 -5.34 33.46 27.82
N ASP A 14 -4.08 33.06 27.98
CA ASP A 14 -2.95 33.97 28.18
C ASP A 14 -2.82 34.98 27.02
N VAL A 15 -3.01 34.51 25.77
CA VAL A 15 -3.00 35.40 24.59
C VAL A 15 -4.13 36.44 24.68
N LYS A 16 -5.35 36.04 25.08
CA LYS A 16 -6.48 36.98 25.22
C LYS A 16 -6.16 38.03 26.28
N SER A 17 -5.60 37.61 27.41
CA SER A 17 -5.19 38.53 28.49
C SER A 17 -4.13 39.52 28.00
N ALA A 18 -3.08 39.04 27.35
CA ALA A 18 -1.99 39.87 26.81
C ALA A 18 -2.52 40.81 25.69
N GLN A 19 -3.45 40.35 24.89
CA GLN A 19 -4.10 41.18 23.86
C GLN A 19 -4.92 42.33 24.46
N SER A 20 -5.66 42.08 25.53
CA SER A 20 -6.39 43.11 26.26
C SER A 20 -5.46 44.17 26.86
N GLN A 21 -4.31 43.74 27.44
CA GLN A 21 -3.29 44.64 27.96
C GLN A 21 -2.67 45.50 26.85
N GLN A 22 -2.37 44.88 25.71
CA GLN A 22 -1.82 45.57 24.55
C GLN A 22 -2.81 46.60 24.01
N GLN A 23 -4.09 46.29 23.96
CA GLN A 23 -5.15 47.21 23.53
C GLN A 23 -5.26 48.39 24.48
N LEU A 24 -5.23 48.17 25.80
CA LEU A 24 -5.22 49.25 26.80
C LEU A 24 -4.01 50.15 26.62
N ALA A 25 -2.81 49.58 26.50
CA ALA A 25 -1.58 50.34 26.28
C ALA A 25 -1.64 51.20 25.01
N SER A 26 -2.20 50.62 23.93
CA SER A 26 -2.44 51.30 22.63
C SER A 26 -3.34 52.50 22.75
N VAL A 27 -4.48 52.33 23.41
CA VAL A 27 -5.45 53.42 23.63
C VAL A 27 -4.85 54.53 24.51
N THR A 28 -4.13 54.17 25.58
CA THR A 28 -3.41 55.08 26.47
C THR A 28 -2.37 55.88 25.71
N LEU A 29 -1.51 55.21 24.93
CA LEU A 29 -0.46 55.86 24.15
C LEU A 29 -1.09 56.87 23.14
N ARG A 30 -2.16 56.49 22.43
CA ARG A 30 -2.82 57.41 21.50
C ARG A 30 -3.34 58.64 22.20
N ARG A 31 -3.98 58.47 23.36
CA ARG A 31 -4.48 59.62 24.18
C ARG A 31 -3.32 60.52 24.62
N THR A 32 -2.21 59.97 25.10
CA THR A 32 -1.01 60.69 25.49
C THR A 32 -0.41 61.46 24.30
N GLN A 33 -0.38 60.86 23.11
CA GLN A 33 0.09 61.55 21.90
C GLN A 33 -0.81 62.73 21.49
N GLU A 34 -2.11 62.68 21.75
CA GLU A 34 -2.99 63.79 21.51
C GLU A 34 -2.84 64.92 22.54
N LEU A 35 -2.65 64.55 23.81
CA LEU A 35 -2.48 65.52 24.94
C LEU A 35 -1.14 66.26 24.86
N ILE A 36 -0.04 65.59 24.46
CA ILE A 36 1.25 66.27 24.31
C ILE A 36 1.22 67.32 23.18
N LYS A 37 0.49 67.05 22.08
CA LYS A 37 0.30 68.03 21.00
C LYS A 37 -0.40 69.30 21.49
N LYS A 38 -1.21 69.20 22.56
CA LYS A 38 -1.92 70.29 23.19
C LYS A 38 -1.16 70.94 24.36
N GLY A 39 0.07 70.43 24.64
CA GLY A 39 0.90 70.95 25.71
C GLY A 39 0.47 70.60 27.14
N PHE A 40 -0.43 69.57 27.30
CA PHE A 40 -0.97 69.24 28.64
C PHE A 40 -0.16 68.18 29.40
N ILE A 41 0.82 67.53 28.78
CA ILE A 41 1.64 66.51 29.43
C ILE A 41 3.12 66.63 29.04
N SER A 42 4.02 66.03 29.86
CA SER A 42 5.46 66.05 29.62
C SER A 42 5.90 65.00 28.62
N ALA A 43 7.09 65.23 28.01
CA ALA A 43 7.74 64.23 27.14
C ALA A 43 8.06 62.92 27.91
N ALA A 44 8.42 63.01 29.17
CA ALA A 44 8.71 61.86 30.03
C ALA A 44 7.46 60.93 30.16
N GLN A 45 6.25 61.46 30.18
CA GLN A 45 5.03 60.66 30.21
C GLN A 45 4.80 59.94 28.88
N LEU A 46 5.08 60.58 27.75
CA LEU A 46 5.02 59.94 26.43
C LEU A 46 6.02 58.76 26.36
N ASP A 47 7.26 58.98 26.78
CA ASP A 47 8.30 57.93 26.78
C ASP A 47 7.90 56.75 27.66
N LYS A 48 7.26 56.98 28.80
CA LYS A 48 6.71 55.94 29.66
C LYS A 48 5.64 55.11 28.94
N ASP A 49 4.68 55.76 28.25
CA ASP A 49 3.59 55.06 27.60
C ASP A 49 4.06 54.33 26.32
N VAL A 50 5.06 54.88 25.62
CA VAL A 50 5.75 54.17 24.52
C VAL A 50 6.39 52.90 25.01
N ASN A 51 7.11 52.95 26.15
CA ASN A 51 7.76 51.78 26.75
C ASN A 51 6.70 50.77 27.21
N THR A 52 5.62 51.20 27.82
CA THR A 52 4.48 50.33 28.21
C THR A 52 3.91 49.60 27.01
N MET A 53 3.69 50.30 25.91
CA MET A 53 3.20 49.70 24.65
C MET A 53 4.16 48.68 24.08
N ARG A 54 5.50 49.00 24.12
CA ARG A 54 6.57 48.07 23.66
C ARG A 54 6.56 46.80 24.50
N THR A 55 6.47 46.92 25.83
CA THR A 55 6.40 45.80 26.76
C THR A 55 5.14 44.93 26.49
N ALA A 56 3.96 45.56 26.33
CA ALA A 56 2.72 44.87 26.04
C ALA A 56 2.79 44.09 24.71
N ASN A 57 3.43 44.66 23.68
CA ASN A 57 3.67 43.96 22.42
C ASN A 57 4.59 42.74 22.59
N ALA A 58 5.67 42.87 23.36
CA ALA A 58 6.56 41.77 23.63
C ALA A 58 5.89 40.64 24.43
N THR A 59 5.03 40.99 25.40
CA THR A 59 4.25 40.02 26.18
C THR A 59 3.23 39.28 25.27
N LEU A 60 2.56 39.98 24.41
CA LEU A 60 1.63 39.37 23.44
C LEU A 60 2.38 38.41 22.48
N ALA A 61 3.55 38.82 21.97
CA ALA A 61 4.37 37.97 21.11
C ALA A 61 4.81 36.69 21.84
N SER A 62 5.26 36.83 23.10
CA SER A 62 5.61 35.68 23.95
C SER A 62 4.44 34.72 24.20
N ALA A 63 3.24 35.26 24.51
CA ALA A 63 2.04 34.44 24.68
C ALA A 63 1.66 33.69 23.40
N ARG A 64 1.76 34.32 22.23
CA ARG A 64 1.52 33.66 20.92
C ARG A 64 2.51 32.52 20.67
N ASN A 65 3.79 32.72 20.99
CA ASN A 65 4.79 31.66 20.85
C ASN A 65 4.49 30.47 21.77
N ARG A 66 3.94 30.70 22.98
CA ARG A 66 3.50 29.60 23.86
C ARG A 66 2.35 28.79 23.25
N VAL A 67 1.42 29.42 22.54
CA VAL A 67 0.36 28.71 21.83
C VAL A 67 0.95 27.85 20.73
N ILE A 68 1.89 28.36 19.93
CA ILE A 68 2.57 27.58 18.88
C ILE A 68 3.26 26.37 19.49
N GLN A 69 3.94 26.53 20.61
CA GLN A 69 4.61 25.45 21.32
C GLN A 69 3.61 24.41 21.86
N ALA A 70 2.48 24.86 22.43
CA ALA A 70 1.42 23.99 22.92
C ALA A 70 0.76 23.21 21.79
N ASP A 71 0.50 23.83 20.66
CA ASP A 71 -0.04 23.15 19.46
C ASP A 71 0.96 22.14 18.86
N ALA A 72 2.27 22.39 18.96
CA ALA A 72 3.30 21.42 18.61
C ALA A 72 3.27 20.19 19.53
N SER A 73 3.10 20.39 20.84
CA SER A 73 2.95 19.29 21.80
C SER A 73 1.69 18.45 21.57
N ILE A 74 0.61 19.05 21.11
CA ILE A 74 -0.59 18.30 20.72
C ILE A 74 -0.27 17.39 19.52
N ARG A 75 0.34 17.92 18.46
CA ARG A 75 0.72 17.12 17.27
C ARG A 75 1.67 15.98 17.61
N GLU A 76 2.63 16.22 18.51
CA GLU A 76 3.52 15.16 19.00
C GLU A 76 2.73 14.04 19.71
N ALA A 77 1.81 14.43 20.61
CA ALA A 77 0.98 13.47 21.32
C ALA A 77 0.02 12.71 20.38
N GLU A 78 -0.51 13.34 19.33
CA GLU A 78 -1.32 12.71 18.29
C GLU A 78 -0.51 11.70 17.47
N ALA A 79 0.69 12.09 17.01
CA ALA A 79 1.58 11.19 16.28
C ALA A 79 1.96 9.95 17.11
N ARG A 80 2.16 10.13 18.42
CA ARG A 80 2.42 9.02 19.33
C ARG A 80 1.23 8.07 19.47
N VAL A 81 0.01 8.61 19.54
CA VAL A 81 -1.22 7.79 19.55
C VAL A 81 -1.37 7.01 18.25
N ASP A 82 -1.13 7.65 17.11
CA ASP A 82 -1.24 7.01 15.80
C ASP A 82 -0.19 5.91 15.61
N SER A 83 1.04 6.14 16.08
CA SER A 83 2.07 5.08 16.10
C SER A 83 1.64 3.88 16.95
N LEU A 84 1.05 4.12 18.13
CA LEU A 84 0.56 3.03 18.97
C LEU A 84 -0.62 2.29 18.35
N LYS A 85 -1.51 2.97 17.62
CA LYS A 85 -2.60 2.34 16.86
C LYS A 85 -2.05 1.45 15.75
N SER A 86 -1.08 1.95 14.96
CA SER A 86 -0.43 1.14 13.93
C SER A 86 0.21 -0.11 14.51
N ASN A 87 0.89 0.01 15.65
CA ASN A 87 1.45 -1.16 16.34
C ASN A 87 0.36 -2.15 16.79
N LEU A 88 -0.81 -1.67 17.21
CA LEU A 88 -1.95 -2.54 17.56
C LEU A 88 -2.55 -3.23 16.34
N ASP A 89 -2.66 -2.53 15.21
CA ASP A 89 -3.14 -3.11 13.96
C ASP A 89 -2.18 -4.19 13.44
N ASP A 90 -0.88 -4.01 13.62
CA ASP A 90 0.16 -5.00 13.26
C ASP A 90 0.10 -6.28 14.11
N LEU A 91 -0.56 -6.25 15.28
CA LEU A 91 -0.80 -7.45 16.08
C LEU A 91 -1.89 -8.36 15.49
N THR A 92 -2.65 -7.87 14.53
CA THR A 92 -3.69 -8.65 13.84
C THR A 92 -3.23 -9.00 12.43
N LEU A 93 -2.68 -10.20 12.26
CA LEU A 93 -2.27 -10.68 10.94
C LEU A 93 -3.50 -10.98 10.08
N ARG A 94 -3.56 -10.33 8.91
CA ARG A 94 -4.60 -10.58 7.90
C ARG A 94 -3.95 -11.11 6.64
N SER A 95 -4.66 -12.01 5.94
CA SER A 95 -4.21 -12.44 4.62
C SER A 95 -4.29 -11.27 3.63
N PRO A 96 -3.25 -11.01 2.83
CA PRO A 96 -3.28 -10.00 1.76
C PRO A 96 -4.05 -10.46 0.52
N VAL A 97 -4.37 -11.76 0.42
CA VAL A 97 -5.05 -12.38 -0.70
C VAL A 97 -6.12 -13.34 -0.23
N ASP A 98 -7.15 -13.52 -1.04
CA ASP A 98 -8.11 -14.61 -0.85
C ASP A 98 -7.46 -15.90 -1.35
N GLY A 99 -7.47 -16.95 -0.50
CA GLY A 99 -6.79 -18.18 -0.84
C GLY A 99 -7.00 -19.28 0.19
N ARG A 100 -6.36 -20.40 -0.04
CA ARG A 100 -6.41 -21.58 0.84
C ARG A 100 -5.15 -21.68 1.68
N ILE A 101 -5.29 -21.87 2.98
CA ILE A 101 -4.15 -22.14 3.86
C ILE A 101 -3.57 -23.51 3.46
N LEU A 102 -2.32 -23.51 3.05
CA LEU A 102 -1.59 -24.71 2.66
C LEU A 102 -0.90 -25.33 3.88
N TYR A 103 -0.21 -24.51 4.66
CA TYR A 103 0.48 -24.94 5.88
C TYR A 103 0.31 -23.89 6.98
N ARG A 104 0.07 -24.36 8.19
CA ARG A 104 0.25 -23.58 9.41
C ARG A 104 1.69 -23.85 9.90
N LEU A 105 2.50 -22.81 9.96
CA LEU A 105 3.92 -22.89 10.30
C LEU A 105 4.19 -22.55 11.77
N ALA A 106 3.25 -21.87 12.43
CA ALA A 106 3.34 -21.50 13.83
C ALA A 106 2.12 -21.97 14.63
N GLU A 107 2.35 -22.43 15.83
CA GLU A 107 1.31 -22.90 16.75
C GLU A 107 0.92 -21.79 17.75
N PRO A 108 -0.33 -21.80 18.26
CA PRO A 108 -0.74 -20.88 19.33
C PRO A 108 0.15 -21.03 20.57
N GLY A 109 0.65 -19.89 21.07
CA GLY A 109 1.59 -19.86 22.19
C GLY A 109 3.06 -19.88 21.82
N GLU A 110 3.38 -20.02 20.54
CA GLU A 110 4.74 -19.95 20.04
C GLU A 110 5.24 -18.50 19.89
N VAL A 111 6.49 -18.25 20.25
CA VAL A 111 7.13 -16.93 20.12
C VAL A 111 7.85 -16.87 18.79
N LEU A 112 7.41 -15.95 17.94
CA LEU A 112 8.02 -15.72 16.64
C LEU A 112 8.93 -14.49 16.67
N SER A 113 10.04 -14.60 15.96
CA SER A 113 10.88 -13.44 15.66
C SER A 113 10.21 -12.50 14.65
N ALA A 114 10.65 -11.24 14.59
CA ALA A 114 10.18 -10.30 13.58
C ALA A 114 10.42 -10.87 12.16
N GLY A 115 9.37 -10.90 11.34
CA GLY A 115 9.38 -11.52 10.02
C GLY A 115 9.15 -13.04 10.02
N GLY A 116 8.86 -13.65 11.17
CA GLY A 116 8.50 -15.07 11.28
C GLY A 116 7.25 -15.40 10.46
N ARG A 117 7.27 -16.56 9.78
CA ARG A 117 6.15 -17.02 8.96
C ARG A 117 5.11 -17.74 9.82
N VAL A 118 3.85 -17.36 9.69
CA VAL A 118 2.73 -17.97 10.43
C VAL A 118 1.97 -18.97 9.57
N PHE A 119 1.61 -18.57 8.35
CA PHE A 119 0.87 -19.38 7.40
C PHE A 119 1.52 -19.35 6.02
N SER A 120 1.35 -20.42 5.27
CA SER A 120 1.53 -20.45 3.84
C SER A 120 0.16 -20.47 3.17
N ILE A 121 -0.12 -19.48 2.32
CA ILE A 121 -1.41 -19.32 1.65
C ILE A 121 -1.20 -19.54 0.17
N LEU A 122 -2.04 -20.37 -0.43
CA LEU A 122 -2.10 -20.59 -1.86
C LEU A 122 -3.16 -19.64 -2.44
N ASP A 123 -2.72 -18.75 -3.31
CA ASP A 123 -3.63 -17.91 -4.10
C ASP A 123 -4.28 -18.78 -5.19
N LEU A 124 -5.59 -18.94 -5.09
CA LEU A 124 -6.37 -19.72 -6.03
C LEU A 124 -6.92 -18.87 -7.19
N ASN A 125 -6.64 -17.57 -7.22
CA ASN A 125 -7.04 -16.69 -8.33
C ASN A 125 -6.01 -16.68 -9.46
N ASP A 126 -4.75 -17.09 -9.18
CA ASP A 126 -3.68 -17.18 -10.18
C ASP A 126 -3.26 -18.64 -10.41
N VAL A 127 -4.15 -19.42 -11.02
CA VAL A 127 -3.88 -20.82 -11.36
C VAL A 127 -3.43 -20.93 -12.81
N TYR A 128 -2.27 -21.56 -13.00
CA TYR A 128 -1.66 -21.75 -14.33
C TYR A 128 -0.95 -23.09 -14.45
N MET A 129 -0.70 -23.49 -15.70
CA MET A 129 0.15 -24.62 -16.03
C MET A 129 1.28 -24.19 -16.96
N TYR A 130 2.47 -24.69 -16.71
CA TYR A 130 3.54 -24.61 -17.68
C TYR A 130 3.54 -25.84 -18.57
N ILE A 131 3.56 -25.61 -19.88
CA ILE A 131 3.79 -26.64 -20.89
C ILE A 131 5.08 -26.35 -21.63
N TYR A 132 5.60 -27.35 -22.29
CA TYR A 132 6.81 -27.27 -23.09
C TYR A 132 6.48 -27.66 -24.53
N LEU A 133 6.68 -26.71 -25.43
CA LEU A 133 6.44 -26.88 -26.87
C LEU A 133 7.77 -26.97 -27.61
N SER A 134 7.80 -27.72 -28.70
CA SER A 134 8.94 -27.74 -29.61
C SER A 134 9.13 -26.38 -30.29
N ASN A 135 10.32 -26.17 -30.89
CA ASN A 135 10.62 -24.92 -31.59
C ASN A 135 9.60 -24.58 -32.69
N LEU A 136 9.14 -25.60 -33.43
CA LEU A 136 8.18 -25.41 -34.51
C LEU A 136 6.80 -25.00 -33.98
N GLU A 137 6.34 -25.68 -32.93
CA GLU A 137 5.05 -25.40 -32.29
C GLU A 137 5.04 -24.06 -31.57
N ALA A 138 6.11 -23.73 -30.84
CA ALA A 138 6.24 -22.46 -30.12
C ALA A 138 6.26 -21.25 -31.07
N GLY A 139 6.79 -21.41 -32.28
CA GLY A 139 6.78 -20.37 -33.31
C GLY A 139 5.41 -20.07 -33.89
N SER A 140 4.44 -20.97 -33.77
CA SER A 140 3.07 -20.79 -34.25
C SER A 140 2.08 -20.37 -33.15
N VAL A 141 2.53 -20.25 -31.90
CA VAL A 141 1.69 -19.84 -30.76
C VAL A 141 1.85 -18.35 -30.47
N GLU A 142 0.75 -17.61 -30.49
CA GLU A 142 0.68 -16.22 -30.15
C GLU A 142 0.28 -16.00 -28.69
N LEU A 143 0.69 -14.87 -28.12
CA LEU A 143 0.17 -14.42 -26.83
C LEU A 143 -1.33 -14.12 -26.95
N GLY A 144 -2.12 -14.66 -26.04
CA GLY A 144 -3.58 -14.55 -26.09
C GLY A 144 -4.26 -15.71 -26.79
N SER A 145 -3.53 -16.67 -27.41
CA SER A 145 -4.11 -17.86 -28.01
C SER A 145 -4.94 -18.65 -27.02
N GLU A 146 -6.08 -19.18 -27.48
CA GLU A 146 -6.88 -20.09 -26.68
C GLU A 146 -6.14 -21.40 -26.41
N ALA A 147 -6.29 -21.87 -25.17
CA ALA A 147 -5.73 -23.12 -24.74
C ALA A 147 -6.73 -23.92 -23.89
N ARG A 148 -6.47 -25.19 -23.75
CA ARG A 148 -7.23 -26.11 -22.88
C ARG A 148 -6.23 -26.92 -22.04
N ILE A 149 -6.55 -27.09 -20.76
CA ILE A 149 -5.86 -28.01 -19.89
C ILE A 149 -6.79 -29.18 -19.61
N ILE A 150 -6.31 -30.40 -19.84
CA ILE A 150 -6.99 -31.63 -19.46
C ILE A 150 -6.17 -32.25 -18.35
N LEU A 151 -6.72 -32.27 -17.13
CA LEU A 151 -6.07 -32.90 -15.98
C LEU A 151 -6.32 -34.41 -16.01
N ASP A 152 -5.31 -35.19 -15.65
CA ASP A 152 -5.42 -36.65 -15.61
C ASP A 152 -6.50 -37.14 -14.64
N ALA A 153 -6.77 -36.35 -13.59
CA ALA A 153 -7.80 -36.64 -12.58
C ALA A 153 -9.24 -36.38 -13.08
N ILE A 154 -9.44 -35.53 -14.10
CA ILE A 154 -10.75 -35.15 -14.64
C ILE A 154 -10.68 -35.01 -16.18
N PRO A 155 -10.48 -36.13 -16.90
CA PRO A 155 -10.21 -36.11 -18.34
C PRO A 155 -11.39 -35.58 -19.18
N ASP A 156 -12.62 -35.67 -18.68
CA ASP A 156 -13.84 -35.28 -19.38
C ASP A 156 -14.21 -33.78 -19.17
N ASN A 157 -13.39 -33.02 -18.46
CA ASN A 157 -13.65 -31.62 -18.15
C ASN A 157 -12.49 -30.71 -18.61
N PRO A 158 -12.44 -30.32 -19.88
CA PRO A 158 -11.41 -29.41 -20.40
C PRO A 158 -11.50 -28.04 -19.73
N ILE A 159 -10.39 -27.57 -19.18
CA ILE A 159 -10.28 -26.30 -18.48
C ILE A 159 -9.89 -25.21 -19.47
N PRO A 160 -10.71 -24.14 -19.63
CA PRO A 160 -10.40 -23.05 -20.55
C PRO A 160 -9.23 -22.22 -20.02
N CYS A 161 -8.25 -21.99 -20.89
CA CYS A 161 -7.02 -21.28 -20.58
C CYS A 161 -6.65 -20.34 -21.72
N THR A 162 -5.76 -19.41 -21.41
CA THR A 162 -5.16 -18.49 -22.39
C THR A 162 -3.66 -18.49 -22.26
N VAL A 163 -2.94 -18.41 -23.37
CA VAL A 163 -1.49 -18.27 -23.40
C VAL A 163 -1.11 -16.86 -22.92
N THR A 164 -0.44 -16.77 -21.78
CA THR A 164 -0.03 -15.47 -21.21
C THR A 164 1.47 -15.21 -21.33
N TYR A 165 2.25 -16.25 -21.55
CA TYR A 165 3.69 -16.12 -21.67
C TYR A 165 4.28 -17.23 -22.53
N VAL A 166 5.16 -16.85 -23.45
CA VAL A 166 6.03 -17.77 -24.22
C VAL A 166 7.47 -17.38 -23.93
N SER A 167 8.29 -18.32 -23.48
CA SER A 167 9.68 -18.05 -23.14
C SER A 167 10.47 -17.61 -24.38
N PRO A 168 11.21 -16.49 -24.35
CA PRO A 168 12.09 -16.11 -25.45
C PRO A 168 13.40 -16.92 -25.49
N ARG A 169 13.61 -17.81 -24.53
CA ARG A 169 14.80 -18.67 -24.42
C ARG A 169 14.37 -20.12 -24.30
N ASN A 170 15.08 -21.01 -25.02
CA ASN A 170 14.94 -22.43 -24.83
C ASN A 170 15.42 -22.86 -23.43
N GLN A 171 14.84 -23.92 -22.88
CA GLN A 171 15.18 -24.43 -21.54
C GLN A 171 16.08 -25.65 -21.57
N PHE A 172 16.46 -26.12 -22.75
CA PHE A 172 17.38 -27.26 -22.88
C PHE A 172 18.75 -26.77 -23.32
N THR A 173 19.79 -27.03 -22.52
CA THR A 173 21.19 -26.81 -22.89
C THR A 173 21.78 -28.19 -23.25
N PRO A 174 21.96 -28.50 -24.52
CA PRO A 174 22.73 -29.70 -24.90
C PRO A 174 24.20 -29.50 -24.51
N LYS A 175 24.80 -30.50 -23.93
CA LYS A 175 26.24 -30.58 -23.89
C LYS A 175 26.72 -31.00 -25.29
N GLU A 176 27.33 -30.03 -25.96
CA GLU A 176 28.16 -30.22 -27.18
C GLU A 176 27.48 -30.73 -28.46
N VAL A 177 27.70 -29.95 -29.54
CA VAL A 177 27.46 -30.17 -30.96
C VAL A 177 26.01 -30.15 -31.43
N GLU A 178 25.69 -29.06 -32.16
CA GLU A 178 24.40 -28.83 -32.82
C GLU A 178 24.20 -29.72 -34.05
N THR A 179 23.61 -30.87 -33.88
CA THR A 179 23.03 -31.63 -34.99
C THR A 179 21.56 -31.15 -35.22
N ARG A 180 21.04 -31.45 -36.44
CA ARG A 180 19.65 -31.08 -36.80
C ARG A 180 18.63 -31.71 -35.86
N ASP A 181 18.87 -32.94 -35.43
CA ASP A 181 18.06 -33.73 -34.51
C ASP A 181 18.09 -33.20 -33.07
N GLU A 182 19.17 -32.49 -32.69
CA GLU A 182 19.26 -31.86 -31.38
C GLU A 182 18.54 -30.51 -31.29
N ARG A 183 18.40 -29.78 -32.41
CA ARG A 183 17.60 -28.57 -32.47
C ARG A 183 16.11 -28.81 -32.30
N GLU A 184 15.62 -29.99 -32.71
CA GLU A 184 14.20 -30.39 -32.50
C GLU A 184 13.90 -30.69 -31.03
N LYS A 185 14.93 -30.93 -30.19
CA LYS A 185 14.79 -31.15 -28.74
C LYS A 185 14.73 -29.84 -27.93
N PHE A 186 14.90 -28.68 -28.57
CA PHE A 186 14.74 -27.42 -27.88
C PHE A 186 13.26 -27.17 -27.55
N MET A 187 13.00 -27.05 -26.25
CA MET A 187 11.64 -26.80 -25.79
C MET A 187 11.51 -25.40 -25.22
N PHE A 188 10.41 -24.76 -25.58
CA PHE A 188 10.04 -23.44 -25.07
C PHE A 188 8.94 -23.59 -24.03
N ARG A 189 9.15 -22.95 -22.90
CA ARG A 189 8.16 -22.94 -21.83
C ARG A 189 7.06 -21.95 -22.16
N VAL A 190 5.82 -22.43 -22.12
CA VAL A 190 4.61 -21.63 -22.32
C VAL A 190 3.75 -21.66 -21.06
N LYS A 191 3.28 -20.52 -20.61
CA LYS A 191 2.36 -20.39 -19.48
C LYS A 191 0.94 -20.34 -19.97
N LEU A 192 0.13 -21.31 -19.57
CA LEU A 192 -1.29 -21.37 -19.78
C LEU A 192 -2.00 -20.87 -18.52
N GLN A 193 -2.64 -19.71 -18.60
CA GLN A 193 -3.38 -19.12 -17.50
C GLN A 193 -4.84 -19.61 -17.55
N VAL A 194 -5.33 -20.17 -16.46
CA VAL A 194 -6.72 -20.58 -16.34
C VAL A 194 -7.64 -19.36 -16.37
N ASN A 195 -8.77 -19.48 -17.07
CA ASN A 195 -9.77 -18.42 -17.14
C ASN A 195 -10.36 -18.17 -15.74
N GLN A 196 -10.37 -16.91 -15.31
CA GLN A 196 -10.83 -16.53 -13.96
C GLN A 196 -12.32 -16.83 -13.74
N ASP A 197 -13.16 -16.65 -14.76
CA ASP A 197 -14.61 -16.93 -14.63
C ASP A 197 -14.88 -18.42 -14.43
N TRP A 198 -14.10 -19.26 -15.08
CA TRP A 198 -14.17 -20.70 -14.87
C TRP A 198 -13.66 -21.08 -13.49
N LEU A 199 -12.54 -20.49 -13.08
CA LEU A 199 -11.89 -20.77 -11.79
C LEU A 199 -12.79 -20.38 -10.62
N ALA A 200 -13.44 -19.21 -10.68
CA ALA A 200 -14.38 -18.75 -9.66
C ALA A 200 -15.54 -19.72 -9.42
N ARG A 201 -16.01 -20.39 -10.50
CA ARG A 201 -17.08 -21.39 -10.41
C ARG A 201 -16.61 -22.77 -9.96
N ASN A 202 -15.30 -23.05 -10.06
CA ASN A 202 -14.72 -24.37 -9.84
C ASN A 202 -13.57 -24.35 -8.82
N ILE A 203 -13.56 -23.38 -7.91
CA ILE A 203 -12.46 -23.15 -6.96
C ILE A 203 -12.17 -24.36 -6.04
N ASP A 204 -13.20 -25.17 -5.77
CA ASP A 204 -13.06 -26.35 -4.91
C ASP A 204 -12.26 -27.47 -5.58
N ILE A 205 -12.25 -27.51 -6.91
CA ILE A 205 -11.52 -28.51 -7.69
C ILE A 205 -10.06 -28.09 -7.88
N ALA A 206 -9.79 -26.78 -7.82
CA ALA A 206 -8.47 -26.23 -8.04
C ALA A 206 -7.46 -26.73 -6.96
N LYS A 207 -6.43 -27.42 -7.39
CA LYS A 207 -5.33 -27.92 -6.55
C LYS A 207 -4.00 -27.69 -7.26
N SER A 208 -2.99 -27.32 -6.50
CA SER A 208 -1.63 -27.21 -7.03
C SER A 208 -1.00 -28.57 -7.20
N GLY A 209 -0.17 -28.74 -8.25
CA GLY A 209 0.60 -29.95 -8.50
C GLY A 209 -0.17 -31.07 -9.19
N MET A 210 -1.33 -30.82 -9.78
CA MET A 210 -2.04 -31.81 -10.57
C MET A 210 -1.39 -31.98 -11.95
N PRO A 211 -1.07 -33.21 -12.38
CA PRO A 211 -0.58 -33.49 -13.72
C PRO A 211 -1.70 -33.40 -14.74
N GLY A 212 -1.33 -33.10 -15.99
CA GLY A 212 -2.25 -33.01 -17.11
C GLY A 212 -1.57 -32.59 -18.39
N ILE A 213 -2.35 -32.49 -19.46
CA ILE A 213 -1.90 -32.14 -20.80
C ILE A 213 -2.50 -30.78 -21.17
N GLY A 214 -1.64 -29.85 -21.63
CA GLY A 214 -2.07 -28.57 -22.18
C GLY A 214 -2.15 -28.63 -23.71
N TRP A 215 -3.24 -28.13 -24.25
CA TRP A 215 -3.48 -27.99 -25.68
C TRP A 215 -3.59 -26.52 -26.03
N VAL A 216 -2.88 -26.11 -27.07
CA VAL A 216 -2.89 -24.72 -27.52
C VAL A 216 -3.40 -24.66 -28.95
N LYS A 217 -4.25 -23.71 -29.25
CA LYS A 217 -4.75 -23.42 -30.57
C LYS A 217 -3.69 -22.64 -31.35
N THR A 218 -3.17 -23.20 -32.40
CA THR A 218 -2.19 -22.56 -33.30
C THR A 218 -2.85 -21.76 -34.43
N ASP A 219 -4.09 -22.14 -34.78
CA ASP A 219 -4.95 -21.43 -35.74
C ASP A 219 -6.17 -20.85 -35.00
N PRO A 220 -6.34 -19.53 -34.97
CA PRO A 220 -7.48 -18.88 -34.28
C PRO A 220 -8.85 -19.38 -34.76
N ASP A 221 -8.97 -19.72 -36.03
CA ASP A 221 -10.23 -20.14 -36.67
C ASP A 221 -10.53 -21.64 -36.49
N ALA A 222 -9.59 -22.42 -36.01
CA ALA A 222 -9.79 -23.86 -35.77
C ALA A 222 -10.86 -24.10 -34.70
N VAL A 223 -11.72 -25.10 -34.93
CA VAL A 223 -12.76 -25.51 -33.99
C VAL A 223 -12.21 -26.59 -33.04
N TRP A 224 -12.44 -26.44 -31.75
CA TRP A 224 -12.09 -27.46 -30.77
C TRP A 224 -12.86 -28.77 -31.03
N PRO A 225 -12.19 -29.91 -30.97
CA PRO A 225 -12.83 -31.22 -31.03
C PRO A 225 -13.94 -31.36 -29.97
N ALA A 226 -14.92 -32.20 -30.20
CA ALA A 226 -16.09 -32.38 -29.34
C ALA A 226 -15.71 -32.73 -27.88
N ASN A 227 -14.63 -33.48 -27.66
CA ASN A 227 -14.10 -33.85 -26.36
C ASN A 227 -13.34 -32.73 -25.65
N MET A 228 -13.07 -31.60 -26.32
CA MET A 228 -12.39 -30.44 -25.77
C MET A 228 -13.28 -29.20 -25.64
N GLN A 229 -14.55 -29.34 -25.89
CA GLN A 229 -15.52 -28.27 -25.69
C GLN A 229 -15.78 -28.07 -24.20
N VAL A 230 -15.70 -26.80 -23.75
CA VAL A 230 -16.00 -26.42 -22.36
C VAL A 230 -17.51 -26.54 -22.14
N LYS A 231 -17.89 -27.26 -21.14
CA LYS A 231 -19.31 -27.43 -20.74
C LYS A 231 -19.77 -26.30 -19.81
#